data_8bf63da2442c2849bf8c3f2f00d5feb0
#
_entry.id   8bf63da2442c2849bf8c3f2f00d5feb0
#
_cell.length_a   1.000
_cell.length_b   1.000
_cell.length_c   1.000
_cell.angle_alpha   90.00
_cell.angle_beta   90.00
_cell.angle_gamma   90.00
#
_symmetry.space_group_name_H-M   'P 1'
#
loop_
_entity.id
_entity.type
_entity.pdbx_description
1 polymer ?
#
loop_
_entity_poly.entity_id
_entity_poly.type
_entity_poly.pdbx_seq_one_letter_code
_entity_poly.pdbx_strand_id
1 'polypeptide(L)'
;SNKSHAVVYSMLAYRLAYLKVYYTKYFMTALLNNVISSEKKINEYKQELSNLGIKLVKPDVNVSLSDFSVYKQDIVFALTAIKNVGYRSSYEIVQDRLNFGKYLDIDDFLKRMNKKVDYQAAVSLVKAGALDTFGYNRATLMKKVKDYYEDNRQYISNVRVALSAETGLTLKVEEVEDYSITERIQMEKEVTGTYFLKHPVQVEKEKYSYLPLQYIGRDITDSYVEVITKKEIKTKNGDYMAFLTVNDGKNDYDVTVFPSVYKYANTFIKVGEFVVMTLKKQVRNNREQYILEKFASLKNYNNFCLKNIKIIYTVIDESVSQLISGYITDKSAVKVVMLRSNNSTQAKTVYIKNEQEFVHKFLENLPEKPLKLTYKDK
;
A
#
# COMPACT_ATOMS: atom_id res chain seq x y z
N SER A 1 -8.49 37.94 -35.05
CA SER A 1 -8.23 37.74 -33.60
C SER A 1 -8.43 36.30 -33.15
N ASN A 2 -9.50 35.62 -33.58
CA ASN A 2 -9.75 34.23 -33.16
C ASN A 2 -8.68 33.23 -33.64
N LYS A 3 -8.08 33.42 -34.81
CA LYS A 3 -7.02 32.59 -35.35
C LYS A 3 -5.72 32.71 -34.54
N SER A 4 -5.36 33.91 -34.11
CA SER A 4 -4.17 34.16 -33.30
C SER A 4 -4.28 33.55 -31.90
N HIS A 5 -5.45 33.60 -31.28
CA HIS A 5 -5.69 32.92 -29.99
C HIS A 5 -5.60 31.40 -30.11
N ALA A 6 -6.19 30.83 -31.15
CA ALA A 6 -6.14 29.39 -31.39
C ALA A 6 -4.69 28.88 -31.59
N VAL A 7 -3.84 29.63 -32.29
CA VAL A 7 -2.43 29.31 -32.47
C VAL A 7 -1.67 29.34 -31.16
N VAL A 8 -1.90 30.36 -30.32
CA VAL A 8 -1.24 30.48 -29.00
C VAL A 8 -1.63 29.28 -28.10
N TYR A 9 -2.92 28.94 -28.04
CA TYR A 9 -3.37 27.78 -27.27
C TYR A 9 -2.81 26.45 -27.77
N SER A 10 -2.73 26.28 -29.08
CA SER A 10 -2.09 25.09 -29.70
C SER A 10 -0.61 24.99 -29.37
N MET A 11 0.11 26.11 -29.38
CA MET A 11 1.53 26.14 -29.01
C MET A 11 1.75 25.84 -27.52
N LEU A 12 0.88 26.34 -26.64
CA LEU A 12 0.93 26.02 -25.21
C LEU A 12 0.66 24.54 -24.96
N ALA A 13 -0.35 23.98 -25.60
CA ALA A 13 -0.67 22.56 -25.50
C ALA A 13 0.49 21.67 -25.99
N TYR A 14 1.13 22.04 -27.09
CA TYR A 14 2.30 21.31 -27.62
C TYR A 14 3.49 21.39 -26.65
N ARG A 15 3.80 22.54 -26.09
CA ARG A 15 4.89 22.72 -25.12
C ARG A 15 4.63 21.91 -23.83
N LEU A 16 3.39 21.90 -23.34
CA LEU A 16 3.02 21.08 -22.19
C LEU A 16 3.17 19.59 -22.47
N ALA A 17 2.75 19.13 -23.65
CA ALA A 17 2.92 17.74 -24.07
C ALA A 17 4.41 17.37 -24.20
N TYR A 18 5.24 18.26 -24.74
CA TYR A 18 6.68 18.07 -24.83
C TYR A 18 7.33 17.94 -23.46
N LEU A 19 6.99 18.84 -22.51
CA LEU A 19 7.48 18.78 -21.13
C LEU A 19 7.08 17.49 -20.42
N LYS A 20 5.84 17.04 -20.63
CA LYS A 20 5.35 15.76 -20.05
C LYS A 20 6.17 14.56 -20.56
N VAL A 21 6.54 14.52 -21.81
CA VAL A 21 7.31 13.41 -22.41
C VAL A 21 8.76 13.39 -21.94
N TYR A 22 9.44 14.53 -21.93
CA TYR A 22 10.88 14.62 -21.66
C TYR A 22 11.22 14.88 -20.19
N TYR A 23 10.33 15.55 -19.44
CA TYR A 23 10.53 15.96 -18.06
C TYR A 23 9.37 15.50 -17.16
N THR A 24 8.92 14.29 -17.33
CA THR A 24 7.70 13.76 -16.68
C THR A 24 7.67 13.98 -15.18
N LYS A 25 8.74 13.63 -14.46
CA LYS A 25 8.78 13.80 -13.00
C LYS A 25 8.71 15.26 -12.55
N TYR A 26 9.34 16.17 -13.28
CA TYR A 26 9.28 17.61 -12.99
C TYR A 26 7.91 18.20 -13.34
N PHE A 27 7.33 17.76 -14.45
CA PHE A 27 5.98 18.15 -14.85
C PHE A 27 4.93 17.69 -13.83
N MET A 28 5.01 16.43 -13.39
CA MET A 28 4.11 15.86 -12.39
C MET A 28 4.29 16.52 -11.02
N THR A 29 5.50 16.90 -10.66
CA THR A 29 5.78 17.67 -9.44
C THR A 29 5.07 19.01 -9.47
N ALA A 30 5.12 19.74 -10.60
CA ALA A 30 4.41 20.99 -10.78
C ALA A 30 2.89 20.81 -10.67
N LEU A 31 2.33 19.75 -11.24
CA LEU A 31 0.91 19.41 -11.10
C LEU A 31 0.52 19.15 -9.65
N LEU A 32 1.33 18.36 -8.93
CA LEU A 32 1.10 18.09 -7.50
C LEU A 32 1.11 19.39 -6.67
N ASN A 33 2.05 20.28 -6.93
CA ASN A 33 2.13 21.56 -6.21
C ASN A 33 0.94 22.47 -6.49
N ASN A 34 0.34 22.39 -7.67
CA ASN A 34 -0.89 23.11 -7.99
C ASN A 34 -2.11 22.58 -7.23
N VAL A 35 -2.08 21.34 -6.76
CA VAL A 35 -3.21 20.70 -6.07
C VAL A 35 -2.86 20.31 -4.63
N ILE A 36 -1.88 20.94 -4.04
CA ILE A 36 -1.31 20.57 -2.72
C ILE A 36 -2.35 20.52 -1.60
N SER A 37 -3.45 21.26 -1.71
CA SER A 37 -4.56 21.26 -0.74
C SER A 37 -5.65 20.24 -1.04
N SER A 38 -5.54 19.48 -2.13
CA SER A 38 -6.54 18.49 -2.55
C SER A 38 -6.03 17.05 -2.40
N GLU A 39 -6.44 16.38 -1.34
CA GLU A 39 -6.11 14.96 -1.12
C GLU A 39 -6.55 14.07 -2.28
N LYS A 40 -7.74 14.31 -2.81
CA LYS A 40 -8.29 13.57 -3.95
C LYS A 40 -7.38 13.68 -5.17
N LYS A 41 -6.96 14.90 -5.53
CA LYS A 41 -6.09 15.15 -6.69
C LYS A 41 -4.70 14.57 -6.49
N ILE A 42 -4.14 14.68 -5.30
CA ILE A 42 -2.84 14.07 -4.96
C ILE A 42 -2.89 12.56 -5.16
N ASN A 43 -3.96 11.88 -4.71
CA ASN A 43 -4.12 10.44 -4.90
C ASN A 43 -4.30 10.06 -6.37
N GLU A 44 -5.04 10.86 -7.15
CA GLU A 44 -5.17 10.64 -8.61
C GLU A 44 -3.80 10.73 -9.30
N TYR A 45 -3.00 11.75 -8.99
CA TYR A 45 -1.66 11.90 -9.55
C TYR A 45 -0.68 10.85 -9.05
N LYS A 46 -0.80 10.42 -7.80
CA LYS A 46 -0.02 9.30 -7.26
C LYS A 46 -0.24 8.03 -8.08
N GLN A 47 -1.48 7.73 -8.46
CA GLN A 47 -1.82 6.59 -9.30
C GLN A 47 -1.24 6.76 -10.72
N GLU A 48 -1.35 7.95 -11.30
CA GLU A 48 -0.76 8.25 -12.61
C GLU A 48 0.77 8.09 -12.59
N LEU A 49 1.44 8.57 -11.54
CA LEU A 49 2.88 8.39 -11.34
C LEU A 49 3.26 6.90 -11.24
N SER A 50 2.51 6.12 -10.50
CA SER A 50 2.73 4.67 -10.39
C SER A 50 2.71 3.99 -11.76
N ASN A 51 1.75 4.36 -12.63
CA ASN A 51 1.66 3.87 -14.00
C ASN A 51 2.88 4.26 -14.86
N LEU A 52 3.55 5.35 -14.50
CA LEU A 52 4.76 5.84 -15.17
C LEU A 52 6.06 5.31 -14.54
N GLY A 53 5.95 4.45 -13.51
CA GLY A 53 7.11 3.92 -12.78
C GLY A 53 7.78 4.91 -11.84
N ILE A 54 7.11 6.01 -11.50
CA ILE A 54 7.59 7.04 -10.55
C ILE A 54 6.85 6.87 -9.24
N LYS A 55 7.58 6.84 -8.12
CA LYS A 55 6.98 6.76 -6.79
C LYS A 55 6.77 8.13 -6.20
N LEU A 56 5.64 8.32 -5.54
CA LEU A 56 5.46 9.39 -4.57
C LEU A 56 5.87 8.83 -3.21
N VAL A 57 7.04 9.22 -2.73
CA VAL A 57 7.62 8.67 -1.50
C VAL A 57 7.20 9.49 -0.28
N LYS A 58 7.22 8.85 0.88
CA LYS A 58 6.88 9.49 2.15
C LYS A 58 7.75 10.72 2.42
N PRO A 59 7.25 11.69 3.19
CA PRO A 59 8.05 12.83 3.59
C PRO A 59 9.21 12.38 4.49
N ASP A 60 10.26 13.19 4.49
CA ASP A 60 11.47 12.97 5.30
C ASP A 60 12.03 14.34 5.69
N VAL A 61 12.17 14.59 6.98
CA VAL A 61 12.68 15.88 7.47
C VAL A 61 14.12 16.19 7.01
N ASN A 62 14.87 15.16 6.59
CA ASN A 62 16.20 15.30 6.04
C ASN A 62 16.25 15.47 4.52
N VAL A 63 15.11 15.37 3.84
CA VAL A 63 15.04 15.43 2.38
C VAL A 63 13.97 16.41 1.89
N SER A 64 12.77 16.35 2.46
CA SER A 64 11.60 17.09 1.96
C SER A 64 11.80 18.61 2.00
N LEU A 65 11.17 19.27 1.03
CA LEU A 65 10.98 20.70 1.01
C LEU A 65 9.55 21.05 1.48
N SER A 66 9.23 22.33 1.52
CA SER A 66 7.88 22.79 1.83
C SER A 66 6.87 22.28 0.81
N ASP A 67 7.19 22.32 -0.47
CA ASP A 67 6.40 21.79 -1.58
C ASP A 67 6.87 20.38 -1.98
N PHE A 68 6.12 19.71 -2.85
CA PHE A 68 6.58 18.50 -3.51
C PHE A 68 7.83 18.79 -4.31
N SER A 69 8.77 17.87 -4.31
CA SER A 69 10.05 18.02 -5.01
C SER A 69 10.57 16.71 -5.55
N VAL A 70 11.35 16.79 -6.61
CA VAL A 70 12.05 15.62 -7.18
C VAL A 70 13.20 15.25 -6.26
N TYR A 71 13.30 13.97 -5.93
CA TYR A 71 14.40 13.41 -5.17
C TYR A 71 14.84 12.08 -5.81
N LYS A 72 16.07 12.05 -6.32
CA LYS A 72 16.57 10.92 -7.10
C LYS A 72 15.64 10.61 -8.29
N GLN A 73 15.09 9.40 -8.37
CA GLN A 73 14.18 8.99 -9.45
C GLN A 73 12.71 9.25 -9.13
N ASP A 74 12.39 9.69 -7.93
CA ASP A 74 11.04 9.78 -7.40
C ASP A 74 10.66 11.21 -7.02
N ILE A 75 9.45 11.38 -6.51
CA ILE A 75 8.94 12.65 -5.97
C ILE A 75 8.72 12.46 -4.48
N VAL A 76 9.26 13.35 -3.67
CA VAL A 76 9.07 13.32 -2.21
C VAL A 76 7.91 14.21 -1.78
N PHE A 77 7.12 13.71 -0.83
CA PHE A 77 5.93 14.38 -0.31
C PHE A 77 6.26 15.71 0.36
N ALA A 78 5.42 16.72 0.10
CA ALA A 78 5.57 18.08 0.62
C ALA A 78 5.34 18.13 2.14
N LEU A 79 6.19 18.83 2.88
CA LEU A 79 5.97 19.02 4.32
C LEU A 79 4.68 19.79 4.60
N THR A 80 4.34 20.80 3.77
CA THR A 80 3.11 21.58 3.93
C THR A 80 1.83 20.81 3.63
N ALA A 81 1.92 19.67 2.95
CA ALA A 81 0.79 18.80 2.71
C ALA A 81 0.50 17.84 3.89
N ILE A 82 1.33 17.84 4.92
CA ILE A 82 1.11 17.12 6.16
C ILE A 82 0.22 17.96 7.08
N LYS A 83 -0.85 17.37 7.58
CA LYS A 83 -1.77 18.00 8.53
C LYS A 83 -1.00 18.56 9.73
N ASN A 84 -1.34 19.74 10.19
CA ASN A 84 -0.72 20.47 11.30
C ASN A 84 0.74 20.92 11.06
N VAL A 85 1.32 20.64 9.91
CA VAL A 85 2.62 21.17 9.50
C VAL A 85 2.36 22.37 8.58
N GLY A 86 2.34 23.56 9.15
CA GLY A 86 2.14 24.78 8.40
C GLY A 86 3.37 25.20 7.60
N TYR A 87 3.17 26.22 6.76
CA TYR A 87 4.27 26.78 5.96
C TYR A 87 5.45 27.23 6.83
N ARG A 88 5.16 27.91 7.96
CA ARG A 88 6.21 28.40 8.86
C ARG A 88 7.05 27.28 9.46
N SER A 89 6.41 26.24 10.01
CA SER A 89 7.11 25.09 10.56
C SER A 89 7.95 24.38 9.50
N SER A 90 7.39 24.19 8.31
CA SER A 90 8.11 23.54 7.21
C SER A 90 9.31 24.38 6.75
N TYR A 91 9.13 25.70 6.64
CA TYR A 91 10.20 26.63 6.31
C TYR A 91 11.36 26.56 7.32
N GLU A 92 11.05 26.56 8.62
CA GLU A 92 12.05 26.44 9.69
C GLU A 92 12.82 25.11 9.60
N ILE A 93 12.14 24.00 9.34
CA ILE A 93 12.78 22.69 9.17
C ILE A 93 13.77 22.73 8.00
N VAL A 94 13.33 23.24 6.85
CA VAL A 94 14.13 23.28 5.63
C VAL A 94 15.30 24.23 5.75
N GLN A 95 15.10 25.45 6.25
CA GLN A 95 16.15 26.45 6.39
C GLN A 95 17.20 26.05 7.42
N ASP A 96 16.81 25.51 8.56
CA ASP A 96 17.73 25.01 9.56
C ASP A 96 18.61 23.88 9.02
N ARG A 97 18.01 22.95 8.29
CA ARG A 97 18.74 21.87 7.63
C ARG A 97 19.74 22.39 6.58
N LEU A 98 19.34 23.34 5.76
CA LEU A 98 20.21 23.93 4.74
C LEU A 98 21.39 24.72 5.37
N ASN A 99 21.15 25.38 6.49
CA ASN A 99 22.15 26.19 7.15
C ASN A 99 23.10 25.39 8.05
N PHE A 100 22.61 24.34 8.72
CA PHE A 100 23.33 23.61 9.76
C PHE A 100 23.47 22.10 9.47
N GLY A 101 23.04 21.64 8.31
CA GLY A 101 23.14 20.24 7.90
C GLY A 101 21.99 19.36 8.38
N LYS A 102 22.01 18.12 7.92
CA LYS A 102 21.01 17.12 8.27
C LYS A 102 20.86 16.95 9.78
N TYR A 103 19.65 16.64 10.20
CA TYR A 103 19.38 16.23 11.57
C TYR A 103 20.01 14.87 11.83
N LEU A 104 20.78 14.75 12.91
CA LEU A 104 21.56 13.56 13.22
C LEU A 104 20.71 12.42 13.80
N ASP A 105 19.79 12.79 14.69
CA ASP A 105 18.87 11.89 15.37
C ASP A 105 17.61 12.65 15.79
N ILE A 106 16.67 11.94 16.43
CA ILE A 106 15.42 12.54 16.89
C ILE A 106 15.64 13.62 17.95
N ASP A 107 16.60 13.44 18.85
CA ASP A 107 16.90 14.41 19.90
C ASP A 107 17.47 15.70 19.29
N ASP A 108 18.38 15.58 18.33
CA ASP A 108 18.91 16.72 17.56
C ASP A 108 17.79 17.48 16.81
N PHE A 109 16.88 16.76 16.16
CA PHE A 109 15.74 17.36 15.48
C PHE A 109 14.85 18.13 16.45
N LEU A 110 14.42 17.53 17.54
CA LEU A 110 13.54 18.14 18.52
C LEU A 110 14.21 19.35 19.18
N LYS A 111 15.48 19.28 19.49
CA LYS A 111 16.25 20.39 20.07
C LYS A 111 16.36 21.56 19.09
N ARG A 112 16.73 21.31 17.83
CA ARG A 112 16.87 22.34 16.79
C ARG A 112 15.54 22.97 16.42
N MET A 113 14.43 22.22 16.49
CA MET A 113 13.06 22.68 16.19
C MET A 113 12.29 23.13 17.43
N ASN A 114 12.93 23.26 18.57
CA ASN A 114 12.31 23.75 19.79
C ASN A 114 11.64 25.12 19.56
N LYS A 115 10.35 25.25 19.91
CA LYS A 115 9.50 26.43 19.69
C LYS A 115 9.20 26.76 18.22
N LYS A 116 9.76 26.03 17.27
CA LYS A 116 9.53 26.20 15.81
C LYS A 116 8.55 25.18 15.27
N VAL A 117 8.52 24.00 15.85
CA VAL A 117 7.58 22.90 15.57
C VAL A 117 6.86 22.60 16.87
N ASP A 118 5.53 22.75 16.87
CA ASP A 118 4.72 22.44 18.04
C ASP A 118 4.46 20.92 18.19
N TYR A 119 3.84 20.54 19.30
CA TYR A 119 3.53 19.14 19.59
C TYR A 119 2.66 18.50 18.50
N GLN A 120 1.63 19.19 18.05
CA GLN A 120 0.70 18.71 17.01
C GLN A 120 1.44 18.44 15.70
N ALA A 121 2.31 19.36 15.29
CA ALA A 121 3.14 19.20 14.10
C ALA A 121 4.13 18.03 14.24
N ALA A 122 4.78 17.91 15.39
CA ALA A 122 5.70 16.81 15.65
C ALA A 122 5.01 15.44 15.62
N VAL A 123 3.83 15.32 16.22
CA VAL A 123 3.00 14.11 16.16
C VAL A 123 2.63 13.77 14.71
N SER A 124 2.21 14.75 13.93
CA SER A 124 1.87 14.55 12.51
C SER A 124 3.08 14.11 11.68
N LEU A 125 4.27 14.64 11.96
CA LEU A 125 5.52 14.22 11.31
C LEU A 125 5.84 12.74 11.62
N VAL A 126 5.64 12.29 12.86
CA VAL A 126 5.78 10.87 13.21
C VAL A 126 4.79 10.01 12.42
N LYS A 127 3.51 10.39 12.45
CA LYS A 127 2.43 9.65 11.76
C LYS A 127 2.66 9.55 10.25
N ALA A 128 3.19 10.60 9.64
CA ALA A 128 3.51 10.64 8.21
C ALA A 128 4.74 9.80 7.82
N GLY A 129 5.51 9.34 8.77
CA GLY A 129 6.78 8.66 8.53
C GLY A 129 7.96 9.60 8.26
N ALA A 130 7.80 10.90 8.48
CA ALA A 130 8.82 11.90 8.20
C ALA A 130 10.03 11.85 9.13
N LEU A 131 9.91 11.18 10.28
CA LEU A 131 10.98 10.97 11.25
C LEU A 131 11.58 9.55 11.21
N ASP A 132 11.13 8.70 10.29
CA ASP A 132 11.63 7.33 10.13
C ASP A 132 13.14 7.30 9.81
N THR A 133 13.66 8.37 9.22
CA THR A 133 15.09 8.55 8.91
C THR A 133 16.00 8.36 10.12
N PHE A 134 15.47 8.52 11.33
CA PHE A 134 16.25 8.39 12.58
C PHE A 134 16.41 6.94 13.06
N GLY A 135 15.84 5.97 12.36
CA GLY A 135 16.08 4.55 12.59
C GLY A 135 15.25 3.90 13.69
N TYR A 136 14.34 4.63 14.35
CA TYR A 136 13.41 4.10 15.33
C TYR A 136 12.04 3.80 14.70
N ASN A 137 11.31 2.84 15.28
CA ASN A 137 9.92 2.62 14.88
C ASN A 137 9.02 3.80 15.31
N ARG A 138 7.85 3.92 14.70
CA ARG A 138 6.96 5.06 14.92
C ARG A 138 6.40 5.16 16.33
N ALA A 139 6.15 4.03 17.00
CA ALA A 139 5.70 4.03 18.39
C ALA A 139 6.78 4.58 19.33
N THR A 140 8.03 4.23 19.09
CA THR A 140 9.18 4.76 19.84
C THR A 140 9.37 6.25 19.57
N LEU A 141 9.28 6.69 18.31
CA LEU A 141 9.34 8.10 17.93
C LEU A 141 8.20 8.89 18.57
N MET A 142 6.99 8.34 18.59
CA MET A 142 5.84 8.98 19.23
C MET A 142 6.06 9.17 20.74
N LYS A 143 6.58 8.17 21.42
CA LYS A 143 6.94 8.23 22.84
C LYS A 143 7.99 9.31 23.08
N LYS A 144 9.04 9.36 22.27
CA LYS A 144 10.08 10.39 22.38
C LYS A 144 9.55 11.80 22.17
N VAL A 145 8.69 12.00 21.19
CA VAL A 145 8.04 13.30 20.94
C VAL A 145 7.19 13.70 22.15
N LYS A 146 6.35 12.79 22.64
CA LYS A 146 5.52 13.02 23.83
C LYS A 146 6.37 13.38 25.05
N ASP A 147 7.43 12.63 25.29
CA ASP A 147 8.35 12.83 26.40
C ASP A 147 9.04 14.18 26.32
N TYR A 148 9.44 14.61 25.12
CA TYR A 148 10.09 15.89 24.89
C TYR A 148 9.20 17.09 25.21
N TYR A 149 7.91 17.02 24.83
CA TYR A 149 6.96 18.12 25.04
C TYR A 149 6.30 18.12 26.42
N GLU A 150 6.48 17.06 27.23
CA GLU A 150 6.10 17.04 28.65
C GLU A 150 7.16 17.72 29.52
N ASP A 151 6.73 18.27 30.67
CA ASP A 151 7.60 19.00 31.60
C ASP A 151 8.86 18.22 32.01
N ASN A 152 10.03 18.89 32.01
CA ASN A 152 11.37 18.42 32.41
C ASN A 152 12.11 17.49 31.45
N ARG A 153 11.60 17.17 30.26
CA ARG A 153 12.25 16.22 29.35
C ARG A 153 13.24 16.85 28.39
N GLN A 154 13.16 18.13 28.15
CA GLN A 154 14.22 18.91 27.47
C GLN A 154 15.55 18.81 28.22
N TYR A 155 15.50 18.78 29.56
CA TYR A 155 16.69 18.59 30.40
C TYR A 155 17.33 17.21 30.19
N ILE A 156 16.54 16.14 30.14
CA ILE A 156 17.02 14.76 29.92
C ILE A 156 17.65 14.62 28.53
N SER A 157 17.03 15.19 27.48
CA SER A 157 17.60 15.21 26.13
C SER A 157 18.95 15.92 26.09
N ASN A 158 19.07 17.08 26.74
CA ASN A 158 20.32 17.84 26.81
C ASN A 158 21.42 17.08 27.59
N VAL A 159 21.06 16.38 28.67
CA VAL A 159 21.98 15.53 29.44
C VAL A 159 22.47 14.36 28.58
N ARG A 160 21.60 13.71 27.83
CA ARG A 160 21.98 12.62 26.92
C ARG A 160 22.94 13.08 25.82
N VAL A 161 22.68 14.22 25.20
CA VAL A 161 23.56 14.80 24.18
C VAL A 161 24.94 15.14 24.79
N ALA A 162 24.97 15.74 25.96
CA ALA A 162 26.23 16.05 26.67
C ALA A 162 27.02 14.79 27.04
N LEU A 163 26.35 13.76 27.59
CA LEU A 163 26.98 12.47 27.89
C LEU A 163 27.49 11.75 26.65
N SER A 164 26.72 11.78 25.54
CA SER A 164 27.14 11.21 24.25
C SER A 164 28.38 11.91 23.71
N ALA A 165 28.45 13.25 23.81
CA ALA A 165 29.59 14.05 23.38
C ALA A 165 30.83 13.77 24.23
N GLU A 166 30.68 13.61 25.55
CA GLU A 166 31.81 13.36 26.47
C GLU A 166 32.34 11.92 26.40
N THR A 167 31.45 10.94 26.27
CA THR A 167 31.78 9.52 26.36
C THR A 167 31.96 8.83 25.00
N GLY A 168 31.55 9.46 23.91
CA GLY A 168 31.50 8.83 22.58
C GLY A 168 30.51 7.67 22.52
N LEU A 169 29.70 7.43 23.56
CA LEU A 169 28.68 6.39 23.64
C LEU A 169 27.31 6.99 23.32
N THR A 170 26.68 6.45 22.31
CA THR A 170 25.26 6.74 22.03
C THR A 170 24.42 6.01 23.06
N LEU A 171 23.67 6.74 23.90
CA LEU A 171 22.70 6.14 24.82
C LEU A 171 21.60 5.47 23.99
N LYS A 172 21.52 4.13 24.08
CA LYS A 172 20.45 3.38 23.46
C LYS A 172 19.13 3.79 24.09
N VAL A 173 18.19 4.23 23.24
CA VAL A 173 16.82 4.45 23.65
C VAL A 173 16.13 3.11 23.70
N GLU A 174 15.35 2.89 24.77
CA GLU A 174 14.50 1.72 24.88
C GLU A 174 13.41 1.78 23.81
N GLU A 175 13.48 0.87 22.82
CA GLU A 175 12.45 0.73 21.81
C GLU A 175 11.22 0.05 22.40
N VAL A 176 10.06 0.61 22.09
CA VAL A 176 8.77 -0.02 22.37
C VAL A 176 8.28 -0.78 21.14
N GLU A 177 7.33 -1.69 21.34
CA GLU A 177 6.68 -2.38 20.24
C GLU A 177 6.00 -1.38 19.30
N ASP A 178 6.21 -1.55 18.00
CA ASP A 178 5.64 -0.65 16.99
C ASP A 178 4.14 -0.88 16.84
N TYR A 179 3.46 0.13 16.33
CA TYR A 179 2.10 0.00 15.81
C TYR A 179 2.03 -1.08 14.73
N SER A 180 0.87 -1.71 14.57
CA SER A 180 0.63 -2.62 13.45
C SER A 180 0.77 -1.87 12.11
N ILE A 181 0.99 -2.62 11.04
CA ILE A 181 1.05 -2.03 9.69
C ILE A 181 -0.26 -1.31 9.35
N THR A 182 -1.40 -1.89 9.71
CA THR A 182 -2.72 -1.29 9.50
C THR A 182 -2.87 0.03 10.24
N GLU A 183 -2.45 0.09 11.51
CA GLU A 183 -2.45 1.33 12.29
C GLU A 183 -1.54 2.39 11.68
N ARG A 184 -0.35 2.00 11.22
CA ARG A 184 0.59 2.94 10.56
C ARG A 184 0.03 3.47 9.24
N ILE A 185 -0.60 2.65 8.43
CA ILE A 185 -1.29 3.08 7.20
C ILE A 185 -2.40 4.07 7.55
N GLN A 186 -3.19 3.79 8.59
CA GLN A 186 -4.25 4.70 9.04
C GLN A 186 -3.70 6.04 9.52
N MET A 187 -2.58 6.03 10.23
CA MET A 187 -1.88 7.26 10.65
C MET A 187 -1.39 8.07 9.46
N GLU A 188 -0.81 7.42 8.46
CA GLU A 188 -0.38 8.09 7.22
C GLU A 188 -1.56 8.74 6.50
N LYS A 189 -2.66 8.03 6.34
CA LYS A 189 -3.90 8.56 5.73
C LYS A 189 -4.47 9.75 6.50
N GLU A 190 -4.47 9.67 7.83
CA GLU A 190 -4.99 10.74 8.69
C GLU A 190 -4.27 12.06 8.44
N VAL A 191 -2.95 12.05 8.32
CA VAL A 191 -2.14 13.27 8.25
C VAL A 191 -1.69 13.66 6.86
N THR A 192 -1.73 12.76 5.88
CA THR A 192 -1.32 13.06 4.50
C THR A 192 -2.43 12.89 3.46
N GLY A 193 -3.54 12.26 3.83
CA GLY A 193 -4.60 11.91 2.90
C GLY A 193 -4.27 10.72 2.00
N THR A 194 -3.08 10.17 2.09
CA THR A 194 -2.60 9.00 1.36
C THR A 194 -1.76 8.10 2.27
N TYR A 195 -1.22 7.02 1.73
CA TYR A 195 -0.30 6.16 2.49
C TYR A 195 0.84 5.69 1.61
N PHE A 196 1.96 5.33 2.24
CA PHE A 196 3.21 4.96 1.58
C PHE A 196 3.60 3.52 1.89
N LEU A 197 3.15 2.99 3.01
CA LEU A 197 3.34 1.59 3.39
C LEU A 197 2.45 0.68 2.55
N LYS A 198 2.97 -0.50 2.25
CA LYS A 198 2.22 -1.50 1.51
C LYS A 198 1.20 -2.17 2.40
N HIS A 199 -0.08 -2.17 1.99
CA HIS A 199 -1.15 -2.78 2.76
C HIS A 199 -0.92 -4.30 2.89
N PRO A 200 -1.15 -4.91 4.09
CA PRO A 200 -0.96 -6.34 4.29
C PRO A 200 -1.72 -7.22 3.30
N VAL A 201 -2.92 -6.81 2.89
CA VAL A 201 -3.71 -7.49 1.85
C VAL A 201 -2.93 -7.58 0.53
N GLN A 202 -2.24 -6.51 0.13
CA GLN A 202 -1.43 -6.48 -1.09
C GLN A 202 -0.21 -7.38 -0.97
N VAL A 203 0.45 -7.41 0.19
CA VAL A 203 1.60 -8.29 0.46
C VAL A 203 1.21 -9.76 0.31
N GLU A 204 0.10 -10.17 0.91
CA GLU A 204 -0.41 -11.54 0.78
C GLU A 204 -0.86 -11.86 -0.66
N LYS A 205 -1.56 -10.94 -1.32
CA LYS A 205 -1.94 -11.09 -2.73
C LYS A 205 -0.75 -11.33 -3.65
N GLU A 206 0.38 -10.73 -3.40
CA GLU A 206 1.58 -10.92 -4.22
C GLU A 206 2.18 -12.32 -4.06
N LYS A 207 2.17 -12.87 -2.85
CA LYS A 207 2.59 -14.26 -2.60
C LYS A 207 1.72 -15.26 -3.37
N TYR A 208 0.44 -14.97 -3.53
CA TYR A 208 -0.56 -15.80 -4.19
C TYR A 208 -1.03 -15.16 -5.50
N SER A 209 -0.12 -14.56 -6.24
CA SER A 209 -0.42 -13.81 -7.45
C SER A 209 -1.09 -14.63 -8.57
N TYR A 210 -0.99 -15.94 -8.52
CA TYR A 210 -1.64 -16.87 -9.44
C TYR A 210 -3.13 -17.09 -9.11
N LEU A 211 -3.60 -16.70 -7.92
CA LEU A 211 -5.01 -16.86 -7.54
C LEU A 211 -5.88 -15.82 -8.27
N PRO A 212 -7.15 -16.17 -8.61
CA PRO A 212 -8.06 -15.27 -9.28
C PRO A 212 -8.69 -14.25 -8.32
N LEU A 213 -7.88 -13.67 -7.45
CA LEU A 213 -8.28 -12.61 -6.52
C LEU A 213 -8.19 -11.26 -7.20
N GLN A 214 -9.24 -10.46 -7.05
CA GLN A 214 -9.35 -9.15 -7.70
C GLN A 214 -9.71 -8.08 -6.67
N TYR A 215 -9.50 -6.82 -7.06
CA TYR A 215 -10.10 -5.70 -6.33
C TYR A 215 -11.62 -5.69 -6.51
N ILE A 216 -12.32 -5.22 -5.49
CA ILE A 216 -13.78 -5.12 -5.51
C ILE A 216 -14.20 -4.08 -6.56
N GLY A 217 -15.24 -4.37 -7.34
CA GLY A 217 -15.75 -3.44 -8.36
C GLY A 217 -16.52 -4.06 -9.51
N ARG A 218 -16.50 -5.39 -9.63
CA ARG A 218 -17.26 -6.14 -10.65
C ARG A 218 -18.54 -6.71 -10.07
N ASP A 219 -19.43 -7.22 -10.93
CA ASP A 219 -20.71 -7.82 -10.54
C ASP A 219 -20.54 -8.96 -9.55
N ILE A 220 -19.56 -9.85 -9.79
CA ILE A 220 -19.14 -10.88 -8.85
C ILE A 220 -17.61 -10.85 -8.76
N THR A 221 -17.10 -10.81 -7.55
CA THR A 221 -15.65 -10.71 -7.31
C THR A 221 -15.25 -11.61 -6.16
N ASP A 222 -14.16 -12.36 -6.34
CA ASP A 222 -13.43 -12.98 -5.24
C ASP A 222 -12.30 -12.03 -4.84
N SER A 223 -12.37 -11.51 -3.63
CA SER A 223 -11.40 -10.53 -3.13
C SER A 223 -10.87 -10.94 -1.77
N TYR A 224 -9.57 -10.73 -1.55
CA TYR A 224 -8.94 -10.87 -0.24
C TYR A 224 -9.00 -9.55 0.48
N VAL A 225 -9.64 -9.53 1.64
CA VAL A 225 -9.97 -8.29 2.36
C VAL A 225 -9.61 -8.38 3.83
N GLU A 226 -9.34 -7.21 4.42
CA GLU A 226 -9.32 -7.01 5.86
C GLU A 226 -10.69 -6.56 6.34
N VAL A 227 -11.18 -7.15 7.42
CA VAL A 227 -12.44 -6.74 8.07
C VAL A 227 -12.14 -5.56 8.99
N ILE A 228 -12.64 -4.37 8.64
CA ILE A 228 -12.39 -3.14 9.38
C ILE A 228 -13.41 -2.94 10.49
N THR A 229 -14.70 -3.09 10.18
CA THR A 229 -15.79 -2.99 11.14
C THR A 229 -16.80 -4.11 10.96
N LYS A 230 -17.50 -4.45 12.03
CA LYS A 230 -18.58 -5.43 12.03
C LYS A 230 -19.71 -4.94 12.93
N LYS A 231 -20.88 -4.71 12.36
CA LYS A 231 -22.08 -4.33 13.08
C LYS A 231 -23.14 -5.41 12.91
N GLU A 232 -23.43 -6.13 14.00
CA GLU A 232 -24.49 -7.12 14.03
C GLU A 232 -25.82 -6.45 14.33
N ILE A 233 -26.87 -6.85 13.61
CA ILE A 233 -28.24 -6.43 13.88
C ILE A 233 -29.17 -7.64 13.89
N LYS A 234 -30.26 -7.52 14.64
CA LYS A 234 -31.32 -8.50 14.67
C LYS A 234 -32.45 -8.08 13.73
N THR A 235 -32.86 -8.98 12.83
CA THR A 235 -33.97 -8.73 11.92
C THR A 235 -35.33 -8.86 12.62
N LYS A 236 -36.39 -8.40 11.97
CA LYS A 236 -37.78 -8.52 12.47
C LYS A 236 -38.18 -9.97 12.74
N ASN A 237 -37.61 -10.92 11.98
CA ASN A 237 -37.87 -12.36 12.14
C ASN A 237 -37.04 -13.02 13.25
N GLY A 238 -36.22 -12.26 13.95
CA GLY A 238 -35.37 -12.78 15.04
C GLY A 238 -34.03 -13.33 14.61
N ASP A 239 -33.73 -13.33 13.31
CA ASP A 239 -32.43 -13.75 12.78
C ASP A 239 -31.40 -12.63 12.91
N TYR A 240 -30.12 -13.01 12.94
CA TYR A 240 -29.02 -12.05 12.94
C TYR A 240 -28.42 -11.88 11.57
N MET A 241 -28.04 -10.66 11.24
CA MET A 241 -27.26 -10.28 10.07
C MET A 241 -26.20 -9.28 10.46
N ALA A 242 -25.28 -8.97 9.56
CA ALA A 242 -24.22 -8.00 9.83
C ALA A 242 -23.99 -7.06 8.66
N PHE A 243 -23.56 -5.85 9.00
CA PHE A 243 -22.94 -4.90 8.07
C PHE A 243 -21.45 -4.81 8.37
N LEU A 244 -20.63 -5.01 7.35
CA LEU A 244 -19.18 -4.94 7.46
C LEU A 244 -18.65 -3.76 6.67
N THR A 245 -17.56 -3.19 7.14
CA THR A 245 -16.65 -2.42 6.30
C THR A 245 -15.40 -3.26 6.08
N VAL A 246 -14.99 -3.43 4.83
CA VAL A 246 -13.82 -4.22 4.45
C VAL A 246 -12.88 -3.40 3.57
N ASN A 247 -11.58 -3.69 3.62
CA ASN A 247 -10.58 -3.08 2.76
C ASN A 247 -9.94 -4.14 1.87
N ASP A 248 -9.93 -3.91 0.56
CA ASP A 248 -9.39 -4.83 -0.44
C ASP A 248 -7.90 -4.63 -0.74
N GLY A 249 -7.23 -3.79 0.06
CA GLY A 249 -5.85 -3.37 -0.14
C GLY A 249 -5.73 -2.07 -0.92
N LYS A 250 -6.85 -1.51 -1.38
CA LYS A 250 -6.90 -0.25 -2.13
C LYS A 250 -7.97 0.70 -1.59
N ASN A 251 -9.20 0.23 -1.40
CA ASN A 251 -10.32 1.03 -0.92
C ASN A 251 -11.15 0.28 0.13
N ASP A 252 -11.92 1.06 0.90
CA ASP A 252 -12.93 0.53 1.81
C ASP A 252 -14.26 0.34 1.09
N TYR A 253 -14.97 -0.74 1.44
CA TYR A 253 -16.28 -1.07 0.88
C TYR A 253 -17.22 -1.54 1.97
N ASP A 254 -18.50 -1.22 1.80
CA ASP A 254 -19.57 -1.72 2.65
C ASP A 254 -20.08 -3.07 2.13
N VAL A 255 -20.16 -4.03 3.03
CA VAL A 255 -20.59 -5.40 2.74
C VAL A 255 -21.75 -5.77 3.63
N THR A 256 -22.83 -6.26 3.04
CA THR A 256 -23.98 -6.79 3.74
C THR A 256 -23.89 -8.31 3.83
N VAL A 257 -24.06 -8.85 5.03
CA VAL A 257 -24.08 -10.28 5.29
C VAL A 257 -25.49 -10.65 5.74
N PHE A 258 -26.29 -11.21 4.85
CA PHE A 258 -27.66 -11.62 5.15
C PHE A 258 -27.70 -12.84 6.07
N PRO A 259 -28.82 -13.09 6.78
CA PRO A 259 -28.92 -14.15 7.78
C PRO A 259 -28.54 -15.54 7.28
N SER A 260 -28.85 -15.86 6.03
CA SER A 260 -28.54 -17.18 5.44
C SER A 260 -27.04 -17.47 5.39
N VAL A 261 -26.21 -16.44 5.22
CA VAL A 261 -24.74 -16.55 5.23
C VAL A 261 -24.18 -16.25 6.62
N TYR A 262 -24.77 -15.29 7.33
CA TYR A 262 -24.26 -14.83 8.62
C TYR A 262 -24.24 -15.94 9.69
N LYS A 263 -25.20 -16.85 9.67
CA LYS A 263 -25.20 -18.00 10.58
C LYS A 263 -23.93 -18.86 10.51
N TYR A 264 -23.28 -18.91 9.34
CA TYR A 264 -21.98 -19.58 9.14
C TYR A 264 -20.78 -18.63 9.32
N ALA A 265 -20.96 -17.37 8.97
CA ALA A 265 -19.91 -16.36 8.98
C ALA A 265 -19.65 -15.74 10.36
N ASN A 266 -20.63 -15.79 11.27
CA ASN A 266 -20.60 -15.07 12.54
C ASN A 266 -19.33 -15.34 13.35
N THR A 267 -18.97 -16.60 13.53
CA THR A 267 -17.79 -17.01 14.31
C THR A 267 -16.49 -16.93 13.52
N PHE A 268 -16.57 -16.92 12.20
CA PHE A 268 -15.41 -16.92 11.30
C PHE A 268 -14.93 -15.51 10.99
N ILE A 269 -15.83 -14.55 10.75
CA ILE A 269 -15.49 -13.18 10.37
C ILE A 269 -15.32 -12.33 11.62
N LYS A 270 -14.09 -11.87 11.86
CA LYS A 270 -13.71 -11.03 13.00
C LYS A 270 -13.00 -9.76 12.52
N VAL A 271 -13.26 -8.66 13.23
CA VAL A 271 -12.57 -7.37 12.98
C VAL A 271 -11.07 -7.54 13.12
N GLY A 272 -10.31 -6.97 12.20
CA GLY A 272 -8.86 -7.03 12.14
C GLY A 272 -8.30 -8.28 11.45
N GLU A 273 -9.13 -9.24 11.10
CA GLU A 273 -8.71 -10.46 10.39
C GLU A 273 -8.89 -10.33 8.89
N PHE A 274 -8.20 -11.20 8.16
CA PHE A 274 -8.20 -11.25 6.71
C PHE A 274 -8.98 -12.48 6.23
N VAL A 275 -9.76 -12.29 5.16
CA VAL A 275 -10.62 -13.34 4.62
C VAL A 275 -10.81 -13.16 3.12
N VAL A 276 -10.94 -14.27 2.39
CA VAL A 276 -11.39 -14.24 1.00
C VAL A 276 -12.92 -14.17 0.99
N MET A 277 -13.45 -13.16 0.34
CA MET A 277 -14.89 -12.97 0.17
C MET A 277 -15.28 -13.05 -1.29
N THR A 278 -16.34 -13.81 -1.59
CA THR A 278 -17.05 -13.72 -2.85
C THR A 278 -18.17 -12.72 -2.67
N LEU A 279 -18.06 -11.59 -3.36
CA LEU A 279 -18.97 -10.45 -3.23
C LEU A 279 -19.75 -10.24 -4.50
N LYS A 280 -21.06 -10.06 -4.35
CA LYS A 280 -21.99 -9.70 -5.44
C LYS A 280 -22.33 -8.22 -5.33
N LYS A 281 -22.11 -7.49 -6.41
CA LYS A 281 -22.46 -6.07 -6.48
C LYS A 281 -24.00 -5.92 -6.62
N GLN A 282 -24.54 -5.02 -5.83
CA GLN A 282 -25.93 -4.63 -5.91
C GLN A 282 -26.04 -3.10 -5.91
N VAL A 283 -26.84 -2.57 -6.83
CA VAL A 283 -27.15 -1.13 -6.86
C VAL A 283 -28.55 -0.94 -6.30
N ARG A 284 -28.67 -0.20 -5.20
CA ARG A 284 -29.93 0.12 -4.55
C ARG A 284 -29.96 1.61 -4.19
N ASN A 285 -31.00 2.32 -4.66
CA ASN A 285 -31.14 3.77 -4.44
C ASN A 285 -29.90 4.59 -4.88
N ASN A 286 -29.33 4.27 -6.05
CA ASN A 286 -28.09 4.88 -6.60
C ASN A 286 -26.83 4.68 -5.74
N ARG A 287 -26.88 3.76 -4.77
CA ARG A 287 -25.71 3.36 -3.98
C ARG A 287 -25.27 1.96 -4.35
N GLU A 288 -23.98 1.81 -4.57
CA GLU A 288 -23.34 0.51 -4.74
C GLU A 288 -23.13 -0.12 -3.37
N GLN A 289 -23.62 -1.35 -3.20
CA GLN A 289 -23.31 -2.17 -2.05
C GLN A 289 -22.92 -3.57 -2.51
N TYR A 290 -22.25 -4.27 -1.65
CA TYR A 290 -21.76 -5.61 -1.93
C TYR A 290 -22.37 -6.59 -0.94
N ILE A 291 -22.77 -7.75 -1.46
CA ILE A 291 -23.39 -8.81 -0.65
C ILE A 291 -22.40 -9.95 -0.54
N LEU A 292 -22.15 -10.41 0.68
CA LEU A 292 -21.32 -11.59 0.92
C LEU A 292 -22.09 -12.86 0.52
N GLU A 293 -21.54 -13.58 -0.45
CA GLU A 293 -22.10 -14.86 -0.88
C GLU A 293 -21.34 -16.07 -0.30
N LYS A 294 -20.03 -16.00 -0.32
CA LYS A 294 -19.12 -17.04 0.17
C LYS A 294 -17.92 -16.41 0.85
N PHE A 295 -17.30 -17.16 1.74
CA PHE A 295 -16.09 -16.73 2.43
C PHE A 295 -15.21 -17.95 2.71
N ALA A 296 -13.90 -17.72 2.78
CA ALA A 296 -12.93 -18.74 3.11
C ALA A 296 -11.64 -18.09 3.63
N SER A 297 -10.84 -18.84 4.40
CA SER A 297 -9.46 -18.45 4.65
C SER A 297 -8.68 -18.46 3.34
N LEU A 298 -7.60 -17.68 3.25
CA LEU A 298 -6.73 -17.67 2.07
C LEU A 298 -6.16 -19.06 1.79
N LYS A 299 -5.78 -19.78 2.84
CA LYS A 299 -5.29 -21.16 2.73
C LYS A 299 -6.32 -22.10 2.10
N ASN A 300 -7.56 -22.06 2.57
CA ASN A 300 -8.63 -22.91 2.03
C ASN A 300 -9.01 -22.51 0.60
N TYR A 301 -9.05 -21.23 0.31
CA TYR A 301 -9.29 -20.73 -1.05
C TYR A 301 -8.17 -21.17 -2.01
N ASN A 302 -6.91 -21.05 -1.59
CA ASN A 302 -5.78 -21.53 -2.36
C ASN A 302 -5.88 -23.04 -2.63
N ASN A 303 -6.15 -23.85 -1.61
CA ASN A 303 -6.31 -25.30 -1.75
C ASN A 303 -7.44 -25.65 -2.72
N PHE A 304 -8.56 -24.95 -2.63
CA PHE A 304 -9.70 -25.13 -3.55
C PHE A 304 -9.30 -24.78 -4.99
N CYS A 305 -8.66 -23.65 -5.22
CA CYS A 305 -8.20 -23.25 -6.55
C CYS A 305 -7.18 -24.24 -7.11
N LEU A 306 -6.19 -24.66 -6.34
CA LEU A 306 -5.17 -25.62 -6.78
C LEU A 306 -5.78 -26.96 -7.16
N LYS A 307 -6.76 -27.44 -6.39
CA LYS A 307 -7.49 -28.67 -6.70
C LYS A 307 -8.25 -28.59 -8.03
N ASN A 308 -8.70 -27.40 -8.41
CA ASN A 308 -9.53 -27.17 -9.60
C ASN A 308 -8.74 -26.57 -10.77
N ILE A 309 -7.43 -26.44 -10.70
CA ILE A 309 -6.63 -26.00 -11.83
C ILE A 309 -6.69 -27.04 -12.94
N LYS A 310 -6.96 -26.56 -14.16
CA LYS A 310 -6.99 -27.37 -15.37
C LYS A 310 -5.73 -27.19 -16.20
N ILE A 311 -5.31 -25.95 -16.42
CA ILE A 311 -4.17 -25.60 -17.28
C ILE A 311 -3.37 -24.46 -16.66
N ILE A 312 -2.05 -24.58 -16.69
CA ILE A 312 -1.10 -23.53 -16.32
C ILE A 312 -0.37 -23.11 -17.59
N TYR A 313 -0.46 -21.85 -17.96
CA TYR A 313 0.31 -21.23 -19.03
C TYR A 313 1.50 -20.50 -18.46
N THR A 314 2.69 -20.86 -18.82
CA THR A 314 3.92 -20.21 -18.34
C THR A 314 4.98 -20.14 -19.44
N VAL A 315 5.97 -19.29 -19.28
CA VAL A 315 7.11 -19.16 -20.21
C VAL A 315 8.13 -20.27 -19.92
N ILE A 316 8.63 -20.91 -20.99
CA ILE A 316 9.71 -21.90 -20.85
C ILE A 316 11.05 -21.16 -20.68
N ASP A 317 11.75 -21.51 -19.62
CA ASP A 317 13.19 -21.36 -19.51
C ASP A 317 13.80 -22.62 -18.90
N GLU A 318 15.11 -22.65 -18.79
CA GLU A 318 15.82 -23.80 -18.23
C GLU A 318 15.42 -24.08 -16.76
N SER A 319 15.16 -23.01 -15.98
CA SER A 319 14.75 -23.13 -14.58
C SER A 319 13.38 -23.77 -14.44
N VAL A 320 12.41 -23.43 -15.29
CA VAL A 320 11.07 -24.06 -15.32
C VAL A 320 11.18 -25.52 -15.71
N SER A 321 12.01 -25.84 -16.72
CA SER A 321 12.26 -27.23 -17.14
C SER A 321 12.84 -28.09 -16.02
N GLN A 322 13.75 -27.55 -15.22
CA GLN A 322 14.30 -28.22 -14.05
C GLN A 322 13.25 -28.44 -12.95
N LEU A 323 12.41 -27.44 -12.69
CA LEU A 323 11.35 -27.55 -11.67
C LEU A 323 10.38 -28.68 -11.95
N ILE A 324 10.06 -28.95 -13.20
CA ILE A 324 9.06 -29.97 -13.57
C ILE A 324 9.65 -31.36 -13.89
N SER A 325 10.95 -31.48 -14.05
CA SER A 325 11.59 -32.71 -14.56
C SER A 325 11.27 -33.97 -13.74
N GLY A 326 11.11 -33.87 -12.43
CA GLY A 326 10.76 -34.98 -11.54
C GLY A 326 9.26 -35.27 -11.39
N TYR A 327 8.41 -34.47 -12.02
CA TYR A 327 6.97 -34.49 -11.79
C TYR A 327 6.13 -34.72 -13.03
N ILE A 328 6.78 -34.95 -14.17
CA ILE A 328 6.10 -35.24 -15.43
C ILE A 328 5.45 -36.61 -15.35
N THR A 329 4.22 -36.71 -15.81
CA THR A 329 3.46 -37.95 -15.86
C THR A 329 2.55 -37.97 -17.09
N ASP A 330 2.23 -39.18 -17.56
CA ASP A 330 1.33 -39.36 -18.72
C ASP A 330 -0.15 -39.32 -18.34
N LYS A 331 -0.46 -39.34 -17.05
CA LYS A 331 -1.84 -39.54 -16.55
C LYS A 331 -2.25 -38.44 -15.55
N SER A 332 -1.86 -37.21 -15.76
CA SER A 332 -2.18 -36.15 -14.81
C SER A 332 -3.47 -35.41 -15.16
N ALA A 333 -4.15 -34.89 -14.12
CA ALA A 333 -5.27 -34.00 -14.26
C ALA A 333 -4.85 -32.53 -14.52
N VAL A 334 -3.58 -32.17 -14.33
CA VAL A 334 -3.06 -30.82 -14.57
C VAL A 334 -2.17 -30.82 -15.80
N LYS A 335 -2.49 -29.95 -16.75
CA LYS A 335 -1.73 -29.75 -17.98
C LYS A 335 -0.94 -28.45 -17.89
N VAL A 336 0.37 -28.53 -18.09
CA VAL A 336 1.23 -27.35 -18.19
C VAL A 336 1.51 -27.07 -19.65
N VAL A 337 1.12 -25.90 -20.13
CA VAL A 337 1.43 -25.41 -21.48
C VAL A 337 2.52 -24.38 -21.35
N MET A 338 3.67 -24.66 -21.94
CA MET A 338 4.82 -23.77 -21.93
C MET A 338 4.94 -23.04 -23.26
N LEU A 339 5.06 -21.73 -23.22
CA LEU A 339 5.26 -20.89 -24.39
C LEU A 339 6.71 -20.40 -24.42
N ARG A 340 7.32 -20.37 -25.60
CA ARG A 340 8.67 -19.80 -25.77
C ARG A 340 8.64 -18.28 -25.62
N SER A 341 9.72 -17.70 -25.06
CA SER A 341 9.86 -16.27 -24.79
C SER A 341 9.87 -15.34 -26.03
N ASN A 342 9.97 -15.88 -27.25
CA ASN A 342 10.16 -15.10 -28.48
C ASN A 342 8.90 -15.00 -29.34
N ASN A 343 7.70 -14.97 -28.79
CA ASN A 343 6.45 -15.01 -29.56
C ASN A 343 6.35 -16.16 -30.56
N SER A 344 7.14 -17.21 -30.38
CA SER A 344 7.04 -18.37 -31.24
C SER A 344 5.74 -19.09 -30.95
N THR A 345 5.04 -19.48 -31.99
CA THR A 345 3.77 -20.19 -31.95
C THR A 345 3.89 -21.65 -31.45
N GLN A 346 5.09 -22.11 -31.12
CA GLN A 346 5.32 -23.47 -30.66
C GLN A 346 5.19 -23.55 -29.12
N ALA A 347 4.05 -24.05 -28.68
CA ALA A 347 3.82 -24.40 -27.29
C ALA A 347 4.17 -25.89 -27.06
N LYS A 348 5.00 -26.16 -26.05
CA LYS A 348 5.23 -27.52 -25.58
C LYS A 348 4.22 -27.81 -24.47
N THR A 349 3.46 -28.89 -24.61
CA THR A 349 2.52 -29.36 -23.61
C THR A 349 3.12 -30.50 -22.83
N VAL A 350 3.11 -30.40 -21.49
CA VAL A 350 3.47 -31.48 -20.60
C VAL A 350 2.37 -31.67 -19.57
N TYR A 351 2.27 -32.87 -19.00
CA TYR A 351 1.33 -33.18 -17.93
C TYR A 351 2.10 -33.35 -16.64
N ILE A 352 1.63 -32.73 -15.58
CA ILE A 352 2.21 -32.84 -14.23
C ILE A 352 1.24 -33.50 -13.27
N LYS A 353 1.78 -34.14 -12.23
CA LYS A 353 0.98 -34.77 -11.18
C LYS A 353 0.07 -33.78 -10.51
N ASN A 354 -1.21 -34.14 -10.35
CA ASN A 354 -2.21 -33.30 -9.66
C ASN A 354 -2.15 -33.51 -8.14
N GLU A 355 -1.02 -33.18 -7.56
CA GLU A 355 -0.84 -33.12 -6.11
C GLU A 355 -0.82 -31.67 -5.68
N GLN A 356 -1.74 -31.27 -4.78
CA GLN A 356 -1.91 -29.87 -4.35
C GLN A 356 -0.61 -29.25 -3.85
N GLU A 357 0.13 -29.98 -3.03
CA GLU A 357 1.40 -29.50 -2.49
C GLU A 357 2.44 -29.25 -3.58
N PHE A 358 2.51 -30.13 -4.56
CA PHE A 358 3.41 -29.96 -5.69
C PHE A 358 3.01 -28.78 -6.57
N VAL A 359 1.74 -28.67 -6.92
CA VAL A 359 1.23 -27.56 -7.75
C VAL A 359 1.47 -26.22 -7.06
N HIS A 360 1.24 -26.17 -5.75
CA HIS A 360 1.52 -24.97 -4.95
C HIS A 360 3.01 -24.58 -4.99
N LYS A 361 3.89 -25.51 -4.70
CA LYS A 361 5.35 -25.30 -4.76
C LYS A 361 5.81 -24.91 -6.16
N PHE A 362 5.28 -25.54 -7.18
CA PHE A 362 5.60 -25.21 -8.56
C PHE A 362 5.24 -23.78 -8.90
N LEU A 363 4.01 -23.34 -8.60
CA LEU A 363 3.55 -21.97 -8.85
C LEU A 363 4.32 -20.92 -8.02
N GLU A 364 4.63 -21.24 -6.77
CA GLU A 364 5.39 -20.36 -5.88
C GLU A 364 6.84 -20.14 -6.34
N ASN A 365 7.45 -21.18 -6.90
CA ASN A 365 8.87 -21.16 -7.34
C ASN A 365 9.05 -20.80 -8.82
N LEU A 366 8.01 -20.43 -9.53
CA LEU A 366 8.15 -19.93 -10.90
C LEU A 366 8.95 -18.61 -10.88
N PRO A 367 9.92 -18.43 -11.81
CA PRO A 367 10.69 -17.18 -11.92
C PRO A 367 9.82 -15.98 -12.19
N GLU A 368 8.74 -16.15 -12.94
CA GLU A 368 7.78 -15.15 -13.28
C GLU A 368 6.36 -15.66 -13.04
N LYS A 369 5.42 -14.74 -12.85
CA LYS A 369 4.00 -15.04 -12.77
C LYS A 369 3.55 -15.92 -13.93
N PRO A 370 2.68 -16.92 -13.72
CA PRO A 370 2.06 -17.61 -14.84
C PRO A 370 1.30 -16.61 -15.72
N LEU A 371 1.39 -16.78 -17.03
CA LEU A 371 0.71 -15.93 -18.02
C LEU A 371 -0.81 -16.03 -17.87
N LYS A 372 -1.30 -17.24 -17.61
CA LYS A 372 -2.71 -17.53 -17.45
C LYS A 372 -2.89 -18.86 -16.69
N LEU A 373 -3.95 -18.94 -15.90
CA LEU A 373 -4.44 -20.17 -15.31
C LEU A 373 -5.88 -20.40 -15.76
N THR A 374 -6.21 -21.63 -16.07
CA THR A 374 -7.59 -22.04 -16.29
C THR A 374 -8.03 -23.03 -15.23
N TYR A 375 -9.29 -22.98 -14.85
CA TYR A 375 -9.87 -23.81 -13.81
C TYR A 375 -10.95 -24.70 -14.38
N LYS A 376 -11.23 -25.82 -13.70
CA LYS A 376 -12.39 -26.65 -14.02
C LYS A 376 -13.66 -25.83 -13.77
N ASP A 377 -14.68 -26.03 -14.58
CA ASP A 377 -15.97 -25.40 -14.38
C ASP A 377 -16.53 -25.74 -13.00
N LYS A 378 -17.11 -24.71 -12.35
CA LYS A 378 -17.69 -24.83 -11.00
C LYS A 378 -18.94 -25.66 -11.01
#